data_4f83b498298a70ffde8b1f8f9da17e29
#
_entry.id   4f83b498298a70ffde8b1f8f9da17e29
#
_cell.length_a   1.000
_cell.length_b   1.000
_cell.length_c   1.000
_cell.angle_alpha   90.00
_cell.angle_beta   90.00
_cell.angle_gamma   90.00
#
_symmetry.space_group_name_H-M   'P 1'
#
loop_
_entity.id
_entity.type
_entity.pdbx_description
1 polymer ?
#
loop_
_entity_poly.entity_id
_entity_poly.type
_entity_poly.pdbx_seq_one_letter_code
_entity_poly.pdbx_strand_id
1 'polypeptide(L)'
;MEKENVFQKLMGFLNKAGTAIMMNLLFLVSCLPIVTIGAAWSGLYGAVRYTIRGDSWFAGFKYGFKCHFFRNLIGWIFGALVGGYALSRVYIGVMNIMADPAIMSAGVVIPLVISGVFALAAMLVIAVMLPLGMYFPQLDVNTWLVTTWDIIFHAPLQCLVVVALMWFPLALLIFEGLLYVYTFGLVFLAVYFVLVTFIATILLKKSLLRILKLYPREEEE
;
A
#
# COMPACT_ATOMS: atom_id res chain seq x y z
N MET A 1 -41.44 5.25 2.89
CA MET A 1 -40.01 5.69 2.72
C MET A 1 -39.83 6.90 3.62
N GLU A 2 -39.27 6.66 4.80
CA GLU A 2 -38.97 7.71 5.78
C GLU A 2 -37.89 8.63 5.24
N LYS A 3 -38.16 9.94 5.18
CA LYS A 3 -37.17 10.94 4.82
C LYS A 3 -36.11 10.92 5.91
N GLU A 4 -34.97 10.22 5.68
CA GLU A 4 -33.81 10.38 6.53
C GLU A 4 -33.52 11.87 6.69
N ASN A 5 -33.63 12.37 7.92
CA ASN A 5 -33.37 13.76 8.23
C ASN A 5 -31.94 14.12 7.79
N VAL A 6 -31.75 15.29 7.18
CA VAL A 6 -30.45 15.82 6.76
C VAL A 6 -29.42 15.73 7.91
N PHE A 7 -29.89 15.91 9.14
CA PHE A 7 -29.10 15.74 10.35
C PHE A 7 -28.58 14.30 10.53
N GLN A 8 -29.39 13.28 10.29
CA GLN A 8 -28.95 11.87 10.42
C GLN A 8 -27.90 11.52 9.34
N LYS A 9 -28.07 12.04 8.11
CA LYS A 9 -27.07 11.88 7.04
C LYS A 9 -25.75 12.57 7.40
N LEU A 10 -25.83 13.79 7.94
CA LEU A 10 -24.65 14.54 8.40
C LEU A 10 -23.92 13.81 9.55
N MET A 11 -24.65 13.33 10.53
CA MET A 11 -24.06 12.57 11.64
C MET A 11 -23.45 11.24 11.18
N GLY A 12 -24.09 10.55 10.23
CA GLY A 12 -23.54 9.35 9.61
C GLY A 12 -22.24 9.62 8.84
N PHE A 13 -22.17 10.74 8.12
CA PHE A 13 -20.95 11.17 7.42
C PHE A 13 -19.83 11.53 8.41
N LEU A 14 -20.12 12.32 9.44
CA LEU A 14 -19.14 12.71 10.47
C LEU A 14 -18.58 11.50 11.22
N ASN A 15 -19.42 10.51 11.52
CA ASN A 15 -18.98 9.27 12.18
C ASN A 15 -18.04 8.46 11.27
N LYS A 16 -18.35 8.33 9.98
CA LYS A 16 -17.48 7.66 9.01
C LYS A 16 -16.15 8.40 8.81
N ALA A 17 -16.18 9.73 8.74
CA ALA A 17 -14.99 10.56 8.63
C ALA A 17 -14.11 10.44 9.90
N GLY A 18 -14.73 10.52 11.09
CA GLY A 18 -14.03 10.31 12.37
C GLY A 18 -13.36 8.93 12.45
N THR A 19 -14.06 7.88 12.03
CA THR A 19 -13.50 6.52 11.96
C THR A 19 -12.30 6.45 11.02
N ALA A 20 -12.39 7.06 9.84
CA ALA A 20 -11.28 7.09 8.88
C ALA A 20 -10.04 7.82 9.45
N ILE A 21 -10.26 8.96 10.13
CA ILE A 21 -9.18 9.71 10.80
C ILE A 21 -8.51 8.84 11.88
N MET A 22 -9.29 8.16 12.73
CA MET A 22 -8.76 7.30 13.77
C MET A 22 -7.97 6.11 13.24
N MET A 23 -8.44 5.47 12.16
CA MET A 23 -7.70 4.41 11.47
C MET A 23 -6.35 4.92 10.96
N ASN A 24 -6.35 6.11 10.34
CA ASN A 24 -5.15 6.70 9.76
C ASN A 24 -4.15 7.11 10.85
N LEU A 25 -4.60 7.69 11.95
CA LEU A 25 -3.76 8.01 13.10
C LEU A 25 -3.12 6.76 13.70
N LEU A 26 -3.91 5.68 13.89
CA LEU A 26 -3.41 4.42 14.40
C LEU A 26 -2.36 3.82 13.46
N PHE A 27 -2.59 3.89 12.13
CA PHE A 27 -1.63 3.49 11.13
C PHE A 27 -0.32 4.28 11.26
N LEU A 28 -0.37 5.61 11.31
CA LEU A 28 0.82 6.47 11.42
C LEU A 28 1.61 6.21 12.71
N VAL A 29 0.93 6.07 13.85
CA VAL A 29 1.58 5.69 15.13
C VAL A 29 2.26 4.32 14.99
N SER A 30 1.61 3.36 14.32
CA SER A 30 2.19 2.04 14.09
C SER A 30 3.35 2.03 13.09
N CYS A 31 3.51 3.10 12.29
CA CYS A 31 4.64 3.29 11.36
C CYS A 31 5.84 3.99 12.01
N LEU A 32 5.73 4.51 13.25
CA LEU A 32 6.86 5.18 13.94
C LEU A 32 8.12 4.30 13.99
N PRO A 33 8.05 3.00 14.31
CA PRO A 33 9.14 2.11 13.99
C PRO A 33 9.10 1.79 12.50
N ILE A 34 10.07 2.29 11.71
CA ILE A 34 10.12 2.11 10.25
C ILE A 34 9.99 0.63 9.84
N VAL A 35 10.50 -0.26 10.67
CA VAL A 35 10.44 -1.71 10.43
C VAL A 35 9.01 -2.26 10.44
N THR A 36 8.07 -1.64 11.16
CA THR A 36 6.69 -2.11 11.29
C THR A 36 5.75 -1.60 10.20
N ILE A 37 6.22 -0.78 9.26
CA ILE A 37 5.38 -0.22 8.18
C ILE A 37 4.63 -1.31 7.41
N GLY A 38 5.27 -2.43 7.08
CA GLY A 38 4.62 -3.54 6.40
C GLY A 38 3.47 -4.16 7.20
N ALA A 39 3.67 -4.36 8.50
CA ALA A 39 2.63 -4.86 9.40
C ALA A 39 1.51 -3.81 9.60
N ALA A 40 1.86 -2.52 9.70
CA ALA A 40 0.89 -1.42 9.83
C ALA A 40 -0.02 -1.32 8.59
N TRP A 41 0.52 -1.45 7.37
CA TRP A 41 -0.27 -1.52 6.14
C TRP A 41 -1.22 -2.72 6.15
N SER A 42 -0.74 -3.91 6.52
CA SER A 42 -1.60 -5.09 6.66
C SER A 42 -2.72 -4.86 7.70
N GLY A 43 -2.39 -4.18 8.81
CA GLY A 43 -3.36 -3.73 9.81
C GLY A 43 -4.42 -2.80 9.21
N LEU A 44 -4.00 -1.82 8.39
CA LEU A 44 -4.92 -0.88 7.75
C LEU A 44 -5.86 -1.58 6.76
N TYR A 45 -5.36 -2.54 5.96
CA TYR A 45 -6.21 -3.40 5.12
C TYR A 45 -7.22 -4.19 5.95
N GLY A 46 -6.80 -4.70 7.13
CA GLY A 46 -7.68 -5.35 8.08
C GLY A 46 -8.79 -4.43 8.58
N ALA A 47 -8.44 -3.22 9.01
CA ALA A 47 -9.38 -2.22 9.48
C ALA A 47 -10.44 -1.87 8.41
N VAL A 48 -9.99 -1.58 7.18
CA VAL A 48 -10.88 -1.27 6.06
C VAL A 48 -11.82 -2.45 5.74
N ARG A 49 -11.30 -3.68 5.69
CA ARG A 49 -12.10 -4.87 5.43
C ARG A 49 -13.19 -5.10 6.47
N TYR A 50 -12.86 -4.99 7.76
CA TYR A 50 -13.82 -5.16 8.86
C TYR A 50 -14.88 -4.05 8.82
N THR A 51 -14.48 -2.81 8.56
CA THR A 51 -15.43 -1.69 8.40
C THR A 51 -16.42 -1.93 7.24
N ILE A 52 -15.96 -2.45 6.10
CA ILE A 52 -16.84 -2.78 4.97
C ILE A 52 -17.86 -3.86 5.35
N ARG A 53 -17.51 -4.75 6.28
CA ARG A 53 -18.42 -5.80 6.80
C ARG A 53 -19.36 -5.32 7.91
N GLY A 54 -19.17 -4.12 8.43
CA GLY A 54 -19.90 -3.60 9.58
C GLY A 54 -19.33 -4.01 10.93
N ASP A 55 -18.14 -4.62 10.93
CA ASP A 55 -17.42 -5.05 12.13
C ASP A 55 -16.55 -3.93 12.72
N SER A 56 -15.98 -4.16 13.92
CA SER A 56 -15.08 -3.22 14.57
C SER A 56 -13.79 -3.04 13.77
N TRP A 57 -13.53 -1.82 13.28
CA TRP A 57 -12.31 -1.47 12.56
C TRP A 57 -11.03 -1.70 13.38
N PHE A 58 -11.10 -1.47 14.71
CA PHE A 58 -9.96 -1.67 15.60
C PHE A 58 -9.61 -3.16 15.74
N ALA A 59 -10.62 -4.03 15.85
CA ALA A 59 -10.41 -5.47 15.82
C ALA A 59 -9.77 -5.92 14.50
N GLY A 60 -10.25 -5.36 13.38
CA GLY A 60 -9.68 -5.61 12.05
C GLY A 60 -8.22 -5.14 11.93
N PHE A 61 -7.90 -3.95 12.45
CA PHE A 61 -6.51 -3.45 12.47
C PHE A 61 -5.61 -4.39 13.29
N LYS A 62 -6.02 -4.73 14.51
CA LYS A 62 -5.26 -5.62 15.40
C LYS A 62 -5.03 -6.99 14.76
N TYR A 63 -6.06 -7.53 14.11
CA TYR A 63 -5.96 -8.80 13.39
C TYR A 63 -4.95 -8.70 12.23
N GLY A 64 -5.11 -7.74 11.32
CA GLY A 64 -4.24 -7.56 10.17
C GLY A 64 -2.78 -7.24 10.55
N PHE A 65 -2.57 -6.45 11.62
CA PHE A 65 -1.24 -6.13 12.13
C PHE A 65 -0.51 -7.36 12.68
N LYS A 66 -1.22 -8.25 13.39
CA LYS A 66 -0.65 -9.47 13.96
C LYS A 66 -0.55 -10.60 12.93
N CYS A 67 -1.45 -10.62 11.95
CA CYS A 67 -1.51 -11.66 10.94
C CYS A 67 -0.22 -11.67 10.12
N HIS A 68 0.56 -12.75 10.25
CA HIS A 68 1.86 -12.91 9.59
C HIS A 68 2.82 -11.74 9.80
N PHE A 69 2.86 -11.19 11.01
CA PHE A 69 3.68 -10.02 11.37
C PHE A 69 5.11 -10.12 10.81
N PHE A 70 5.81 -11.21 11.11
CA PHE A 70 7.19 -11.39 10.65
C PHE A 70 7.32 -11.50 9.13
N ARG A 71 6.38 -12.15 8.46
CA ARG A 71 6.36 -12.25 6.99
C ARG A 71 6.20 -10.88 6.34
N ASN A 72 5.26 -10.09 6.83
CA ASN A 72 5.01 -8.73 6.34
C ASN A 72 6.18 -7.80 6.65
N LEU A 73 6.81 -7.94 7.82
CA LEU A 73 7.99 -7.19 8.24
C LEU A 73 9.20 -7.51 7.35
N ILE A 74 9.54 -8.79 7.17
CA ILE A 74 10.67 -9.22 6.33
C ILE A 74 10.43 -8.81 4.87
N GLY A 75 9.23 -9.04 4.35
CA GLY A 75 8.86 -8.65 2.99
C GLY A 75 8.97 -7.15 2.76
N TRP A 76 8.52 -6.33 3.73
CA TRP A 76 8.69 -4.89 3.70
C TRP A 76 10.17 -4.47 3.72
N ILE A 77 10.95 -4.97 4.67
CA ILE A 77 12.39 -4.62 4.79
C ILE A 77 13.13 -5.00 3.51
N PHE A 78 12.94 -6.22 3.01
CA PHE A 78 13.59 -6.67 1.79
C PHE A 78 13.18 -5.82 0.58
N GLY A 79 11.89 -5.60 0.40
CA GLY A 79 11.39 -4.76 -0.68
C GLY A 79 11.84 -3.31 -0.58
N ALA A 80 11.90 -2.74 0.64
CA ALA A 80 12.40 -1.39 0.88
C ALA A 80 13.91 -1.26 0.60
N LEU A 81 14.70 -2.26 0.98
CA LEU A 81 16.13 -2.27 0.67
C LEU A 81 16.40 -2.39 -0.83
N VAL A 82 15.77 -3.36 -1.50
CA VAL A 82 15.95 -3.56 -2.95
C VAL A 82 15.40 -2.37 -3.73
N GLY A 83 14.15 -1.97 -3.43
CA GLY A 83 13.50 -0.84 -4.11
C GLY A 83 14.19 0.49 -3.80
N GLY A 84 14.59 0.73 -2.57
CA GLY A 84 15.30 1.93 -2.14
C GLY A 84 16.69 2.06 -2.79
N TYR A 85 17.44 0.96 -2.84
CA TYR A 85 18.71 0.92 -3.56
C TYR A 85 18.50 1.21 -5.06
N ALA A 86 17.54 0.54 -5.69
CA ALA A 86 17.25 0.73 -7.11
C ALA A 86 16.81 2.16 -7.42
N LEU A 87 15.93 2.76 -6.57
CA LEU A 87 15.52 4.16 -6.68
C LEU A 87 16.68 5.15 -6.51
N SER A 88 17.55 4.90 -5.55
CA SER A 88 18.73 5.77 -5.36
C SER A 88 19.65 5.76 -6.59
N ARG A 89 19.81 4.61 -7.23
CA ARG A 89 20.56 4.49 -8.50
C ARG A 89 19.90 5.29 -9.63
N VAL A 90 18.55 5.20 -9.74
CA VAL A 90 17.80 5.98 -10.73
C VAL A 90 17.96 7.48 -10.46
N TYR A 91 17.77 7.91 -9.21
CA TYR A 91 17.87 9.33 -8.83
C TYR A 91 19.26 9.89 -9.14
N ILE A 92 20.33 9.23 -8.69
CA ILE A 92 21.72 9.67 -8.93
C ILE A 92 22.01 9.68 -10.43
N GLY A 93 21.59 8.66 -11.18
CA GLY A 93 21.81 8.59 -12.63
C GLY A 93 21.11 9.72 -13.38
N VAL A 94 19.86 10.02 -13.04
CA VAL A 94 19.11 11.14 -13.64
C VAL A 94 19.78 12.49 -13.30
N MET A 95 20.18 12.71 -12.05
CA MET A 95 20.85 13.94 -11.64
C MET A 95 22.19 14.14 -12.36
N ASN A 96 22.96 13.08 -12.56
CA ASN A 96 24.22 13.15 -13.30
C ASN A 96 23.99 13.50 -14.78
N ILE A 97 22.99 12.91 -15.44
CA ILE A 97 22.61 13.24 -16.84
C ILE A 97 22.13 14.68 -16.95
N MET A 98 21.37 15.16 -15.96
CA MET A 98 20.91 16.57 -15.95
C MET A 98 22.06 17.57 -15.75
N ALA A 99 23.08 17.20 -14.96
CA ALA A 99 24.27 18.04 -14.72
C ALA A 99 25.20 18.06 -15.94
N ASP A 100 25.38 16.95 -16.62
CA ASP A 100 26.20 16.83 -17.83
C ASP A 100 25.53 15.87 -18.85
N PRO A 101 24.76 16.39 -19.81
CA PRO A 101 24.14 15.55 -20.85
C PRO A 101 25.12 14.77 -21.74
N ALA A 102 26.39 15.16 -21.75
CA ALA A 102 27.41 14.49 -22.58
C ALA A 102 27.75 13.08 -22.09
N ILE A 103 27.46 12.77 -20.80
CA ILE A 103 27.62 11.42 -20.25
C ILE A 103 26.53 10.44 -20.69
N MET A 104 25.54 10.88 -21.44
CA MET A 104 24.43 10.04 -21.90
C MET A 104 24.91 9.02 -22.93
N SER A 105 25.38 7.90 -22.45
CA SER A 105 25.85 6.75 -23.24
C SER A 105 25.06 5.49 -22.88
N ALA A 106 25.12 4.48 -23.75
CA ALA A 106 24.48 3.18 -23.48
C ALA A 106 24.95 2.57 -22.16
N GLY A 107 26.23 2.78 -21.79
CA GLY A 107 26.81 2.31 -20.51
C GLY A 107 26.19 2.95 -19.28
N VAL A 108 25.59 4.13 -19.40
CA VAL A 108 24.87 4.82 -18.29
C VAL A 108 23.37 4.53 -18.35
N VAL A 109 22.78 4.59 -19.53
CA VAL A 109 21.33 4.44 -19.72
C VAL A 109 20.84 3.03 -19.41
N ILE A 110 21.55 1.99 -19.86
CA ILE A 110 21.15 0.59 -19.64
C ILE A 110 21.05 0.24 -18.15
N PRO A 111 22.08 0.49 -17.29
CA PRO A 111 21.96 0.26 -15.86
C PRO A 111 20.87 1.09 -15.19
N LEU A 112 20.61 2.31 -15.69
CA LEU A 112 19.54 3.16 -15.17
C LEU A 112 18.16 2.55 -15.42
N VAL A 113 17.90 2.11 -16.65
CA VAL A 113 16.64 1.44 -17.03
C VAL A 113 16.46 0.15 -16.23
N ILE A 114 17.48 -0.69 -16.12
CA ILE A 114 17.45 -1.92 -15.32
C ILE A 114 17.10 -1.60 -13.86
N SER A 115 17.75 -0.60 -13.26
CA SER A 115 17.43 -0.16 -11.89
C SER A 115 16.00 0.33 -11.75
N GLY A 116 15.48 1.07 -12.74
CA GLY A 116 14.08 1.50 -12.78
C GLY A 116 13.10 0.34 -12.81
N VAL A 117 13.37 -0.69 -13.61
CA VAL A 117 12.55 -1.90 -13.67
C VAL A 117 12.56 -2.64 -12.31
N PHE A 118 13.73 -2.79 -11.68
CA PHE A 118 13.83 -3.41 -10.35
C PHE A 118 13.08 -2.61 -9.28
N ALA A 119 13.20 -1.28 -9.29
CA ALA A 119 12.47 -0.41 -8.36
C ALA A 119 10.95 -0.59 -8.52
N LEU A 120 10.46 -0.56 -9.77
CA LEU A 120 9.03 -0.76 -10.06
C LEU A 120 8.56 -2.15 -9.65
N ALA A 121 9.33 -3.19 -9.94
CA ALA A 121 9.00 -4.57 -9.54
C ALA A 121 8.92 -4.70 -8.00
N ALA A 122 9.86 -4.14 -7.25
CA ALA A 122 9.83 -4.13 -5.79
C ALA A 122 8.58 -3.41 -5.24
N MET A 123 8.24 -2.25 -5.81
CA MET A 123 7.04 -1.49 -5.43
C MET A 123 5.75 -2.28 -5.72
N LEU A 124 5.65 -2.93 -6.88
CA LEU A 124 4.51 -3.76 -7.27
C LEU A 124 4.34 -4.95 -6.31
N VAL A 125 5.44 -5.63 -5.99
CA VAL A 125 5.43 -6.76 -5.05
C VAL A 125 4.91 -6.30 -3.68
N ILE A 126 5.45 -5.21 -3.12
CA ILE A 126 5.00 -4.68 -1.83
C ILE A 126 3.51 -4.33 -1.87
N ALA A 127 3.04 -3.65 -2.92
CA ALA A 127 1.66 -3.19 -3.03
C ALA A 127 0.64 -4.32 -3.09
N VAL A 128 0.99 -5.46 -3.69
CA VAL A 128 0.12 -6.65 -3.82
C VAL A 128 0.27 -7.60 -2.63
N MET A 129 1.49 -7.78 -2.16
CA MET A 129 1.84 -8.71 -1.10
C MET A 129 1.12 -8.41 0.22
N LEU A 130 1.03 -7.11 0.59
CA LEU A 130 0.44 -6.69 1.87
C LEU A 130 -1.06 -7.02 1.97
N PRO A 131 -1.92 -6.65 0.98
CA PRO A 131 -3.32 -7.05 1.03
C PRO A 131 -3.49 -8.57 0.92
N LEU A 132 -2.70 -9.24 0.08
CA LEU A 132 -2.79 -10.67 -0.10
C LEU A 132 -2.55 -11.44 1.21
N GLY A 133 -1.54 -11.05 1.99
CA GLY A 133 -1.25 -11.65 3.28
C GLY A 133 -2.37 -11.50 4.30
N MET A 134 -3.12 -10.40 4.24
CA MET A 134 -4.27 -10.16 5.09
C MET A 134 -5.53 -10.93 4.64
N TYR A 135 -5.74 -11.03 3.32
CA TYR A 135 -6.94 -11.70 2.78
C TYR A 135 -6.83 -13.22 2.80
N PHE A 136 -5.62 -13.77 2.70
CA PHE A 136 -5.35 -15.21 2.61
C PHE A 136 -4.26 -15.64 3.61
N PRO A 137 -4.58 -15.66 4.91
CA PRO A 137 -3.62 -16.03 5.95
C PRO A 137 -3.14 -17.48 5.84
N GLN A 138 -3.92 -18.38 5.22
CA GLN A 138 -3.61 -19.79 5.06
C GLN A 138 -2.52 -20.08 4.01
N LEU A 139 -2.16 -19.10 3.15
CA LEU A 139 -1.14 -19.35 2.13
C LEU A 139 0.26 -19.49 2.74
N ASP A 140 0.95 -20.55 2.36
CA ASP A 140 2.37 -20.70 2.63
C ASP A 140 3.20 -19.67 1.84
N VAL A 141 4.47 -19.48 2.19
CA VAL A 141 5.31 -18.44 1.62
C VAL A 141 5.48 -18.59 0.11
N ASN A 142 5.66 -19.82 -0.38
CA ASN A 142 5.86 -20.08 -1.80
C ASN A 142 4.60 -19.75 -2.61
N THR A 143 3.45 -20.29 -2.18
CA THR A 143 2.15 -20.01 -2.83
C THR A 143 1.81 -18.53 -2.77
N TRP A 144 2.14 -17.85 -1.67
CA TRP A 144 1.93 -16.42 -1.50
C TRP A 144 2.76 -15.58 -2.50
N LEU A 145 4.04 -15.92 -2.71
CA LEU A 145 4.89 -15.27 -3.71
C LEU A 145 4.39 -15.53 -5.13
N VAL A 146 4.08 -16.79 -5.47
CA VAL A 146 3.53 -17.14 -6.78
C VAL A 146 2.22 -16.40 -7.06
N THR A 147 1.32 -16.36 -6.08
CA THR A 147 0.04 -15.65 -6.18
C THR A 147 0.22 -14.14 -6.31
N THR A 148 1.24 -13.56 -5.66
CA THR A 148 1.58 -12.14 -5.82
C THR A 148 1.93 -11.83 -7.28
N TRP A 149 2.78 -12.64 -7.91
CA TRP A 149 3.12 -12.49 -9.32
C TRP A 149 1.93 -12.74 -10.25
N ASP A 150 1.10 -13.75 -9.95
CA ASP A 150 -0.13 -14.01 -10.72
C ASP A 150 -1.05 -12.79 -10.76
N ILE A 151 -1.26 -12.10 -9.62
CA ILE A 151 -2.04 -10.86 -9.58
C ILE A 151 -1.40 -9.76 -10.42
N ILE A 152 -0.08 -9.57 -10.30
CA ILE A 152 0.64 -8.51 -11.02
C ILE A 152 0.50 -8.73 -12.54
N PHE A 153 0.63 -9.96 -13.03
CA PHE A 153 0.52 -10.26 -14.45
C PHE A 153 -0.92 -10.21 -14.99
N HIS A 154 -1.91 -10.54 -14.19
CA HIS A 154 -3.31 -10.54 -14.63
C HIS A 154 -4.03 -9.19 -14.46
N ALA A 155 -3.52 -8.31 -13.61
CA ALA A 155 -4.11 -7.01 -13.34
C ALA A 155 -3.05 -5.89 -13.28
N PRO A 156 -2.15 -5.77 -14.29
CA PRO A 156 -0.99 -4.88 -14.20
C PRO A 156 -1.39 -3.41 -14.04
N LEU A 157 -2.40 -2.95 -14.76
CA LEU A 157 -2.85 -1.57 -14.69
C LEU A 157 -3.40 -1.22 -13.29
N GLN A 158 -4.16 -2.13 -12.68
CA GLN A 158 -4.70 -1.93 -11.33
C GLN A 158 -3.57 -1.89 -10.29
N CYS A 159 -2.58 -2.77 -10.42
CA CYS A 159 -1.41 -2.79 -9.55
C CYS A 159 -0.57 -1.50 -9.71
N LEU A 160 -0.38 -1.00 -10.93
CA LEU A 160 0.31 0.28 -11.18
C LEU A 160 -0.40 1.45 -10.54
N VAL A 161 -1.74 1.53 -10.63
CA VAL A 161 -2.52 2.59 -9.97
C VAL A 161 -2.37 2.50 -8.44
N VAL A 162 -2.40 1.30 -7.87
CA VAL A 162 -2.20 1.11 -6.41
C VAL A 162 -0.79 1.56 -6.00
N VAL A 163 0.24 1.17 -6.76
CA VAL A 163 1.63 1.62 -6.54
C VAL A 163 1.72 3.14 -6.61
N ALA A 164 1.19 3.75 -7.67
CA ALA A 164 1.22 5.20 -7.84
C ALA A 164 0.58 5.91 -6.63
N LEU A 165 -0.59 5.43 -6.17
CA LEU A 165 -1.25 5.99 -4.99
C LEU A 165 -0.44 5.75 -3.71
N MET A 166 0.10 4.56 -3.48
CA MET A 166 0.89 4.27 -2.26
C MET A 166 2.14 5.14 -2.15
N TRP A 167 2.84 5.37 -3.27
CA TRP A 167 4.11 6.08 -3.29
C TRP A 167 4.00 7.57 -3.58
N PHE A 168 2.80 8.05 -3.94
CA PHE A 168 2.53 9.45 -4.24
C PHE A 168 2.99 10.42 -3.13
N PRO A 169 2.74 10.18 -1.82
CA PRO A 169 3.22 11.08 -0.78
C PRO A 169 4.75 11.17 -0.71
N LEU A 170 5.44 10.05 -0.97
CA LEU A 170 6.90 10.05 -0.99
C LEU A 170 7.45 10.80 -2.21
N ALA A 171 6.81 10.64 -3.37
CA ALA A 171 7.16 11.38 -4.56
C ALA A 171 7.00 12.90 -4.34
N LEU A 172 5.88 13.33 -3.77
CA LEU A 172 5.66 14.73 -3.43
C LEU A 172 6.67 15.27 -2.43
N LEU A 173 7.03 14.50 -1.41
CA LEU A 173 8.05 14.89 -0.45
C LEU A 173 9.42 15.12 -1.11
N ILE A 174 9.77 14.31 -2.12
CA ILE A 174 11.03 14.45 -2.86
C ILE A 174 11.02 15.69 -3.76
N PHE A 175 9.90 15.97 -4.44
CA PHE A 175 9.81 17.08 -5.43
C PHE A 175 9.51 18.42 -4.79
N GLU A 176 8.58 18.48 -3.83
CA GLU A 176 8.07 19.73 -3.23
C GLU A 176 8.73 20.05 -1.88
N GLY A 177 9.45 19.08 -1.29
CA GLY A 177 10.16 19.25 -0.03
C GLY A 177 9.26 19.60 1.15
N LEU A 178 9.82 20.37 2.10
CA LEU A 178 9.12 20.73 3.34
C LEU A 178 7.87 21.59 3.13
N LEU A 179 7.78 22.37 2.04
CA LEU A 179 6.62 23.20 1.75
C LEU A 179 5.34 22.36 1.62
N TYR A 180 5.44 21.18 1.01
CA TYR A 180 4.35 20.24 0.88
C TYR A 180 3.82 19.74 2.24
N VAL A 181 4.71 19.48 3.20
CA VAL A 181 4.34 19.04 4.56
C VAL A 181 3.50 20.12 5.25
N TYR A 182 3.84 21.40 5.08
CA TYR A 182 3.09 22.50 5.69
C TYR A 182 1.72 22.73 5.02
N THR A 183 1.62 22.55 3.71
CA THR A 183 0.39 22.92 2.96
C THR A 183 -0.63 21.77 2.94
N PHE A 184 -0.18 20.55 2.70
CA PHE A 184 -1.03 19.38 2.51
C PHE A 184 -0.87 18.31 3.61
N GLY A 185 0.14 18.43 4.46
CA GLY A 185 0.49 17.41 5.44
C GLY A 185 -0.65 17.04 6.39
N LEU A 186 -1.46 18.00 6.82
CA LEU A 186 -2.61 17.77 7.68
C LEU A 186 -3.69 16.91 7.00
N VAL A 187 -3.98 17.15 5.70
CA VAL A 187 -4.98 16.38 4.96
C VAL A 187 -4.47 14.97 4.71
N PHE A 188 -3.19 14.83 4.34
CA PHE A 188 -2.56 13.51 4.17
C PHE A 188 -2.48 12.74 5.48
N LEU A 189 -2.09 13.41 6.56
CA LEU A 189 -2.06 12.83 7.89
C LEU A 189 -3.45 12.42 8.37
N ALA A 190 -4.53 13.09 7.93
CA ALA A 190 -5.86 12.81 8.42
C ALA A 190 -6.54 11.59 7.75
N VAL A 191 -6.46 11.44 6.43
CA VAL A 191 -7.36 10.49 5.74
C VAL A 191 -6.71 9.71 4.58
N TYR A 192 -5.57 10.19 4.05
CA TYR A 192 -5.00 9.69 2.79
C TYR A 192 -4.79 8.18 2.74
N PHE A 193 -4.07 7.61 3.70
CA PHE A 193 -3.69 6.20 3.66
C PHE A 193 -4.91 5.27 3.75
N VAL A 194 -5.96 5.67 4.49
CA VAL A 194 -7.24 4.93 4.53
C VAL A 194 -7.93 4.96 3.17
N LEU A 195 -7.96 6.14 2.51
CA LEU A 195 -8.53 6.25 1.17
C LEU A 195 -7.78 5.40 0.16
N VAL A 196 -6.45 5.45 0.16
CA VAL A 196 -5.61 4.61 -0.72
C VAL A 196 -5.89 3.13 -0.48
N THR A 197 -5.96 2.69 0.78
CA THR A 197 -6.25 1.30 1.14
C THR A 197 -7.65 0.89 0.69
N PHE A 198 -8.64 1.77 0.82
CA PHE A 198 -10.00 1.54 0.36
C PHE A 198 -10.07 1.40 -1.18
N ILE A 199 -9.43 2.33 -1.90
CA ILE A 199 -9.33 2.28 -3.37
C ILE A 199 -8.59 1.00 -3.82
N ALA A 200 -7.46 0.67 -3.21
CA ALA A 200 -6.71 -0.55 -3.50
C ALA A 200 -7.56 -1.81 -3.27
N THR A 201 -8.34 -1.86 -2.19
CA THR A 201 -9.26 -2.97 -1.91
C THR A 201 -10.32 -3.12 -3.00
N ILE A 202 -10.88 -2.01 -3.51
CA ILE A 202 -11.86 -2.04 -4.60
C ILE A 202 -11.22 -2.49 -5.91
N LEU A 203 -10.07 -1.92 -6.27
CA LEU A 203 -9.37 -2.21 -7.52
C LEU A 203 -8.92 -3.67 -7.58
N LEU A 204 -8.38 -4.20 -6.49
CA LEU A 204 -7.88 -5.57 -6.42
C LEU A 204 -8.98 -6.59 -6.12
N LYS A 205 -10.21 -6.16 -5.81
CA LYS A 205 -11.32 -7.05 -5.43
C LYS A 205 -11.54 -8.20 -6.42
N LYS A 206 -11.53 -7.91 -7.72
CA LYS A 206 -11.75 -8.91 -8.77
C LYS A 206 -10.65 -9.98 -8.77
N SER A 207 -9.40 -9.55 -8.65
CA SER A 207 -8.24 -10.45 -8.58
C SER A 207 -8.24 -11.27 -7.30
N LEU A 208 -8.56 -10.64 -6.16
CA LEU A 208 -8.68 -11.33 -4.87
C LEU A 208 -9.82 -12.36 -4.86
N LEU A 209 -10.97 -12.06 -5.49
CA LEU A 209 -12.08 -13.01 -5.64
C LEU A 209 -11.71 -14.20 -6.54
N ARG A 210 -10.90 -13.99 -7.58
CA ARG A 210 -10.35 -15.07 -8.39
C ARG A 210 -9.50 -16.01 -7.55
N ILE A 211 -8.60 -15.46 -6.75
CA ILE A 211 -7.74 -16.24 -5.84
C ILE A 211 -8.57 -17.01 -4.82
N LEU A 212 -9.64 -16.42 -4.28
CA LEU A 212 -10.54 -17.09 -3.34
C LEU A 212 -11.20 -18.33 -3.94
N LYS A 213 -11.45 -18.35 -5.25
CA LYS A 213 -11.97 -19.55 -5.94
C LYS A 213 -10.92 -20.66 -6.09
N LEU A 214 -9.65 -20.27 -6.20
CA LEU A 214 -8.54 -21.23 -6.32
C LEU A 214 -8.12 -21.80 -4.95
N TYR A 215 -8.20 -20.98 -3.92
CA TYR A 215 -7.85 -21.32 -2.54
C TYR A 215 -9.03 -20.97 -1.62
N PRO A 216 -10.09 -21.82 -1.59
CA PRO A 216 -11.22 -21.59 -0.69
C PRO A 216 -10.73 -21.57 0.75
N ARG A 217 -11.30 -20.69 1.56
CA ARG A 217 -11.05 -20.69 2.99
C ARG A 217 -11.68 -21.93 3.58
N GLU A 218 -10.93 -22.66 4.38
CA GLU A 218 -11.51 -23.56 5.35
C GLU A 218 -12.35 -22.67 6.27
N GLU A 219 -13.68 -22.83 6.25
CA GLU A 219 -14.56 -22.14 7.18
C GLU A 219 -14.14 -22.61 8.57
N GLU A 220 -13.74 -21.67 9.43
CA GLU A 220 -13.53 -21.96 10.84
C GLU A 220 -14.88 -22.42 11.39
N GLU A 221 -15.03 -23.76 11.55
CA GLU A 221 -16.09 -24.38 12.34
C GLU A 221 -15.95 -24.01 13.82
#